data_29afad1ab46609588f4aa4e4cbae97ad
#
_entry.id   29afad1ab46609588f4aa4e4cbae97ad
#
_cell.length_a   1.000
_cell.length_b   1.000
_cell.length_c   1.000
_cell.angle_alpha   90.00
_cell.angle_beta   90.00
_cell.angle_gamma   90.00
#
_symmetry.space_group_name_H-M   'P 1'
#
loop_
_entity.id
_entity.type
_entity.pdbx_description
1 polymer ?
#
loop_
_entity_poly.entity_id
_entity_poly.type
_entity_poly.pdbx_seq_one_letter_code
_entity_poly.pdbx_strand_id
1 'polypeptide(L)'
;MSQPHATSHQIEIKADAPDAYRALAALTRAAPSIDHAVAEIVKVRVSQLNGCAYCVDLHAGLARKAGVAERVLYAVAVWEEASFFTGHERAALRLAEALTLLPTGPVPEEAYEQAAEYFPGTALAQLVVVITAINAWNRVMLAGGVQPLPLEN
;
A
#
# COMPACT_ATOMS: atom_id res chain seq x y z
N MET A 1 -5.53 -21.96 22.89
CA MET A 1 -5.27 -20.84 21.96
C MET A 1 -3.78 -20.79 21.73
N SER A 2 -3.32 -21.26 20.57
CA SER A 2 -1.90 -21.27 20.23
C SER A 2 -1.44 -19.85 19.92
N GLN A 3 -0.46 -19.38 20.67
CA GLN A 3 0.21 -18.13 20.35
C GLN A 3 0.87 -18.23 18.97
N PRO A 4 0.85 -17.18 18.12
CA PRO A 4 1.60 -17.19 16.89
C PRO A 4 3.09 -17.39 17.22
N HIS A 5 3.70 -18.35 16.53
CA HIS A 5 5.12 -18.66 16.69
C HIS A 5 5.95 -17.40 16.43
N ALA A 6 6.57 -16.88 17.47
CA ALA A 6 7.69 -15.97 17.32
C ALA A 6 8.80 -16.74 16.59
N THR A 7 9.06 -16.40 15.34
CA THR A 7 10.21 -16.93 14.61
C THR A 7 11.49 -16.44 15.29
N SER A 8 12.40 -17.33 15.58
CA SER A 8 13.66 -17.06 16.30
C SER A 8 14.67 -16.15 15.54
N HIS A 9 14.27 -15.60 14.40
CA HIS A 9 15.07 -14.71 13.56
C HIS A 9 14.29 -13.42 13.30
N GLN A 10 14.20 -12.54 14.30
CA GLN A 10 13.70 -11.19 14.09
C GLN A 10 14.83 -10.33 13.54
N ILE A 11 14.69 -9.92 12.28
CA ILE A 11 15.56 -8.93 11.65
C ILE A 11 14.98 -7.55 11.97
N GLU A 12 15.72 -6.71 12.67
CA GLU A 12 15.33 -5.32 12.89
C GLU A 12 15.95 -4.41 11.82
N ILE A 13 15.33 -4.33 10.65
CA ILE A 13 15.85 -3.55 9.52
C ILE A 13 16.20 -2.11 9.91
N LYS A 14 15.43 -1.49 10.81
CA LYS A 14 15.70 -0.13 11.28
C LYS A 14 17.02 -0.04 12.07
N ALA A 15 17.35 -1.06 12.84
CA ALA A 15 18.57 -1.11 13.65
C ALA A 15 19.76 -1.68 12.84
N ASP A 16 19.51 -2.73 12.07
CA ASP A 16 20.55 -3.48 11.37
C ASP A 16 20.98 -2.84 10.05
N ALA A 17 20.08 -2.09 9.38
CA ALA A 17 20.33 -1.38 8.13
C ALA A 17 19.73 0.04 8.16
N PRO A 18 20.16 0.92 9.07
CA PRO A 18 19.54 2.22 9.30
C PRO A 18 19.57 3.14 8.08
N ASP A 19 20.60 3.09 7.26
CA ASP A 19 20.72 3.90 6.05
C ASP A 19 19.69 3.47 4.98
N ALA A 20 19.54 2.16 4.79
CA ALA A 20 18.54 1.61 3.87
C ALA A 20 17.11 1.94 4.34
N TYR A 21 16.85 1.84 5.65
CA TYR A 21 15.56 2.22 6.25
C TYR A 21 15.26 3.71 6.00
N ARG A 22 16.24 4.60 6.21
CA ARG A 22 16.10 6.05 5.94
C ARG A 22 15.88 6.34 4.46
N ALA A 23 16.58 5.63 3.57
CA ALA A 23 16.40 5.79 2.12
C ALA A 23 14.99 5.38 1.67
N LEU A 24 14.45 4.27 2.19
CA LEU A 24 13.08 3.83 1.91
C LEU A 24 12.05 4.83 2.46
N ALA A 25 12.28 5.38 3.65
CA ALA A 25 11.44 6.44 4.22
C ALA A 25 11.49 7.73 3.39
N ALA A 26 12.64 8.07 2.81
CA ALA A 26 12.77 9.19 1.88
C ALA A 26 12.01 8.95 0.57
N LEU A 27 12.10 7.74 0.00
CA LEU A 27 11.34 7.34 -1.19
C LEU A 27 9.84 7.50 -0.96
N THR A 28 9.32 7.10 0.21
CA THR A 28 7.91 7.23 0.57
C THR A 28 7.41 8.68 0.50
N ARG A 29 8.28 9.65 0.79
CA ARG A 29 7.95 11.08 0.75
C ARG A 29 8.18 11.74 -0.61
N ALA A 30 8.73 11.00 -1.58
CA ALA A 30 9.15 11.56 -2.87
C ALA A 30 8.01 11.68 -3.91
N ALA A 31 6.76 11.39 -3.55
CA ALA A 31 5.59 11.46 -4.43
C ALA A 31 4.53 12.47 -3.94
N PRO A 32 4.84 13.78 -3.86
CA PRO A 32 3.96 14.76 -3.24
C PRO A 32 2.70 15.12 -4.06
N SER A 33 2.66 14.77 -5.35
CA SER A 33 1.54 15.12 -6.23
C SER A 33 0.36 14.14 -6.19
N ILE A 34 0.50 13.02 -5.47
CA ILE A 34 -0.60 12.07 -5.32
C ILE A 34 -1.49 12.52 -4.16
N ASP A 35 -2.78 12.65 -4.42
CA ASP A 35 -3.78 12.93 -3.38
C ASP A 35 -3.61 11.95 -2.21
N HIS A 36 -3.63 12.48 -0.98
CA HIS A 36 -3.31 11.69 0.20
C HIS A 36 -4.34 10.58 0.46
N ALA A 37 -5.63 10.84 0.21
CA ALA A 37 -6.67 9.83 0.38
C ALA A 37 -6.48 8.68 -0.62
N VAL A 38 -6.20 8.99 -1.88
CA VAL A 38 -5.93 8.00 -2.93
C VAL A 38 -4.66 7.21 -2.61
N ALA A 39 -3.59 7.87 -2.19
CA ALA A 39 -2.36 7.20 -1.81
C ALA A 39 -2.58 6.19 -0.66
N GLU A 40 -3.37 6.56 0.35
CA GLU A 40 -3.64 5.67 1.48
C GLU A 40 -4.55 4.50 1.09
N ILE A 41 -5.57 4.70 0.24
CA ILE A 41 -6.41 3.61 -0.31
C ILE A 41 -5.53 2.60 -1.07
N VAL A 42 -4.64 3.08 -1.94
CA VAL A 42 -3.67 2.25 -2.67
C VAL A 42 -2.79 1.44 -1.71
N LYS A 43 -2.24 2.08 -0.68
CA LYS A 43 -1.38 1.42 0.31
C LYS A 43 -2.13 0.36 1.11
N VAL A 44 -3.38 0.61 1.49
CA VAL A 44 -4.24 -0.39 2.12
C VAL A 44 -4.40 -1.60 1.20
N ARG A 45 -4.75 -1.38 -0.07
CA ARG A 45 -4.96 -2.48 -1.02
C ARG A 45 -3.71 -3.31 -1.25
N VAL A 46 -2.58 -2.67 -1.52
CA VAL A 46 -1.28 -3.35 -1.70
C VAL A 46 -0.91 -4.15 -0.46
N SER A 47 -1.15 -3.60 0.73
CA SER A 47 -0.87 -4.28 1.99
C SER A 47 -1.77 -5.49 2.24
N GLN A 48 -3.03 -5.44 1.79
CA GLN A 48 -3.94 -6.59 1.80
C GLN A 48 -3.44 -7.71 0.88
N LEU A 49 -3.03 -7.36 -0.34
CA LEU A 49 -2.49 -8.32 -1.32
C LEU A 49 -1.22 -9.01 -0.82
N ASN A 50 -0.35 -8.26 -0.15
CA ASN A 50 0.91 -8.78 0.41
C ASN A 50 0.75 -9.43 1.79
N GLY A 51 -0.44 -9.34 2.43
CA GLY A 51 -0.70 -9.95 3.75
C GLY A 51 -0.01 -9.25 4.92
N CYS A 52 0.31 -7.95 4.81
CA CYS A 52 0.95 -7.17 5.89
C CYS A 52 -0.10 -6.57 6.82
N ALA A 53 -0.45 -7.26 7.91
CA ALA A 53 -1.46 -6.80 8.87
C ALA A 53 -1.11 -5.45 9.50
N TYR A 54 0.15 -5.25 9.92
CA TYR A 54 0.63 -3.97 10.44
C TYR A 54 0.41 -2.82 9.44
N CYS A 55 0.74 -3.05 8.17
CA CYS A 55 0.62 -2.03 7.14
C CYS A 55 -0.85 -1.71 6.82
N VAL A 56 -1.73 -2.74 6.80
CA VAL A 56 -3.19 -2.52 6.63
C VAL A 56 -3.73 -1.65 7.75
N ASP A 57 -3.41 -1.97 9.00
CA ASP A 57 -3.88 -1.22 10.18
C ASP A 57 -3.38 0.23 10.15
N LEU A 58 -2.08 0.43 9.93
CA LEU A 58 -1.46 1.75 9.84
C LEU A 58 -2.12 2.61 8.75
N HIS A 59 -2.20 2.08 7.53
CA HIS A 59 -2.69 2.85 6.38
C HIS A 59 -4.20 3.03 6.38
N ALA A 60 -4.97 2.11 6.95
CA ALA A 60 -6.39 2.34 7.20
C ALA A 60 -6.61 3.49 8.20
N GLY A 61 -5.80 3.58 9.25
CA GLY A 61 -5.81 4.71 10.19
C GLY A 61 -5.45 6.04 9.52
N LEU A 62 -4.44 6.05 8.65
CA LEU A 62 -4.03 7.25 7.89
C LEU A 62 -5.08 7.64 6.85
N ALA A 63 -5.71 6.69 6.18
CA ALA A 63 -6.81 6.94 5.24
C ALA A 63 -8.01 7.63 5.93
N ARG A 64 -8.40 7.18 7.13
CA ARG A 64 -9.43 7.85 7.94
C ARG A 64 -9.05 9.31 8.23
N LYS A 65 -7.80 9.56 8.61
CA LYS A 65 -7.30 10.92 8.85
C LYS A 65 -7.29 11.78 7.58
N ALA A 66 -7.12 11.15 6.42
CA ALA A 66 -7.24 11.80 5.11
C ALA A 66 -8.69 11.99 4.63
N GLY A 67 -9.69 11.59 5.43
CA GLY A 67 -11.11 11.78 5.12
C GLY A 67 -11.75 10.63 4.33
N VAL A 68 -11.07 9.49 4.16
CA VAL A 68 -11.64 8.32 3.51
C VAL A 68 -12.75 7.72 4.37
N ALA A 69 -13.93 7.54 3.79
CA ALA A 69 -15.07 6.98 4.49
C ALA A 69 -14.85 5.49 4.86
N GLU A 70 -15.36 5.07 6.02
CA GLU A 70 -15.26 3.68 6.48
C GLU A 70 -15.74 2.66 5.44
N ARG A 71 -16.86 2.95 4.76
CA ARG A 71 -17.39 2.04 3.73
C ARG A 71 -16.44 1.82 2.56
N VAL A 72 -15.58 2.80 2.24
CA VAL A 72 -14.54 2.67 1.22
C VAL A 72 -13.46 1.70 1.72
N LEU A 73 -13.03 1.84 2.96
CA LEU A 73 -12.03 0.96 3.57
C LEU A 73 -12.50 -0.49 3.67
N TYR A 74 -13.79 -0.71 4.00
CA TYR A 74 -14.36 -2.07 4.03
C TYR A 74 -14.44 -2.72 2.64
N ALA A 75 -14.69 -1.91 1.60
CA ALA A 75 -14.89 -2.40 0.24
C ALA A 75 -13.62 -2.41 -0.62
N VAL A 76 -12.48 -1.87 -0.13
CA VAL A 76 -11.27 -1.74 -0.97
C VAL A 76 -10.75 -3.10 -1.47
N ALA A 77 -10.99 -4.19 -0.74
CA ALA A 77 -10.62 -5.53 -1.17
C ALA A 77 -11.45 -6.06 -2.36
N VAL A 78 -12.63 -5.50 -2.56
CA VAL A 78 -13.62 -5.84 -3.60
C VAL A 78 -14.04 -4.60 -4.40
N TRP A 79 -13.12 -3.67 -4.56
CA TRP A 79 -13.37 -2.34 -5.13
C TRP A 79 -14.00 -2.39 -6.53
N GLU A 80 -13.72 -3.41 -7.32
CA GLU A 80 -14.27 -3.54 -8.69
C GLU A 80 -15.79 -3.66 -8.70
N GLU A 81 -16.37 -4.34 -7.71
CA GLU A 81 -17.82 -4.53 -7.56
C GLU A 81 -18.52 -3.34 -6.90
N ALA A 82 -17.79 -2.52 -6.15
CA ALA A 82 -18.36 -1.40 -5.41
C ALA A 82 -18.51 -0.16 -6.30
N SER A 83 -19.76 0.29 -6.55
CA SER A 83 -20.08 1.37 -7.48
C SER A 83 -19.65 2.78 -7.03
N PHE A 84 -19.28 2.96 -5.76
CA PHE A 84 -18.94 4.26 -5.17
C PHE A 84 -17.47 4.66 -5.28
N PHE A 85 -16.58 3.80 -5.78
CA PHE A 85 -15.22 4.21 -6.12
C PHE A 85 -15.23 5.08 -7.37
N THR A 86 -14.55 6.21 -7.30
CA THR A 86 -14.36 7.12 -8.43
C THR A 86 -13.49 6.52 -9.53
N GLY A 87 -13.55 7.04 -10.74
CA GLY A 87 -12.66 6.63 -11.83
C GLY A 87 -11.17 6.79 -11.46
N HIS A 88 -10.84 7.87 -10.75
CA HIS A 88 -9.49 8.15 -10.25
C HIS A 88 -8.99 7.06 -9.27
N GLU A 89 -9.81 6.69 -8.28
CA GLU A 89 -9.48 5.63 -7.34
C GLU A 89 -9.38 4.26 -8.03
N ARG A 90 -10.31 3.94 -8.93
CA ARG A 90 -10.31 2.69 -9.70
C ARG A 90 -9.05 2.53 -10.55
N ALA A 91 -8.63 3.58 -11.25
CA ALA A 91 -7.41 3.58 -12.06
C ALA A 91 -6.16 3.35 -11.20
N ALA A 92 -6.08 4.02 -10.03
CA ALA A 92 -4.98 3.84 -9.09
C ALA A 92 -4.94 2.42 -8.51
N LEU A 93 -6.10 1.86 -8.11
CA LEU A 93 -6.20 0.51 -7.55
C LEU A 93 -5.85 -0.56 -8.57
N ARG A 94 -6.31 -0.43 -9.83
CA ARG A 94 -5.99 -1.37 -10.91
C ARG A 94 -4.48 -1.41 -11.18
N LEU A 95 -3.84 -0.26 -11.29
CA LEU A 95 -2.39 -0.20 -11.49
C LEU A 95 -1.64 -0.75 -10.25
N ALA A 96 -2.14 -0.47 -9.06
CA ALA A 96 -1.55 -0.97 -7.82
C ALA A 96 -1.57 -2.51 -7.73
N GLU A 97 -2.68 -3.14 -8.10
CA GLU A 97 -2.79 -4.60 -8.16
C GLU A 97 -1.85 -5.19 -9.21
N ALA A 98 -1.86 -4.64 -10.42
CA ALA A 98 -1.02 -5.13 -11.51
C ALA A 98 0.49 -5.05 -11.16
N LEU A 99 0.94 -3.95 -10.54
CA LEU A 99 2.33 -3.78 -10.10
C LEU A 99 2.68 -4.62 -8.87
N THR A 100 1.71 -4.98 -8.05
CA THR A 100 1.94 -5.83 -6.86
C THR A 100 2.00 -7.30 -7.24
N LEU A 101 1.17 -7.73 -8.18
CA LEU A 101 1.02 -9.13 -8.61
C LEU A 101 1.91 -9.50 -9.80
N LEU A 102 3.05 -8.84 -9.97
CA LEU A 102 4.02 -9.11 -11.05
C LEU A 102 4.36 -10.59 -11.25
N PRO A 103 4.48 -11.44 -10.21
CA PRO A 103 4.75 -12.86 -10.41
C PRO A 103 3.64 -13.62 -11.16
N THR A 104 2.43 -13.05 -11.25
CA THR A 104 1.30 -13.68 -11.97
C THR A 104 1.26 -13.31 -13.45
N GLY A 105 2.05 -12.31 -13.89
CA GLY A 105 2.12 -11.87 -15.28
C GLY A 105 2.66 -10.44 -15.42
N PRO A 106 2.90 -10.00 -16.67
CA PRO A 106 3.31 -8.62 -16.94
C PRO A 106 2.16 -7.66 -16.60
N VAL A 107 2.53 -6.41 -16.31
CA VAL A 107 1.54 -5.34 -16.10
C VAL A 107 0.80 -5.10 -17.41
N PRO A 108 -0.54 -5.22 -17.47
CA PRO A 108 -1.30 -4.95 -18.68
C PRO A 108 -1.12 -3.49 -19.12
N GLU A 109 -0.91 -3.26 -20.42
CA GLU A 109 -0.77 -1.91 -20.97
C GLU A 109 -2.00 -1.05 -20.67
N GLU A 110 -3.19 -1.65 -20.76
CA GLU A 110 -4.47 -1.02 -20.39
C GLU A 110 -4.48 -0.45 -18.96
N ALA A 111 -3.80 -1.07 -18.01
CA ALA A 111 -3.72 -0.54 -16.64
C ALA A 111 -2.90 0.76 -16.59
N TYR A 112 -1.85 0.89 -17.41
CA TYR A 112 -1.10 2.13 -17.56
C TYR A 112 -1.90 3.19 -18.30
N GLU A 113 -2.58 2.84 -19.40
CA GLU A 113 -3.41 3.76 -20.18
C GLU A 113 -4.51 4.38 -19.31
N GLN A 114 -5.26 3.56 -18.60
CA GLN A 114 -6.31 4.03 -17.68
C GLN A 114 -5.73 4.91 -16.54
N ALA A 115 -4.59 4.53 -15.97
CA ALA A 115 -3.95 5.34 -14.95
C ALA A 115 -3.47 6.69 -15.54
N ALA A 116 -2.95 6.73 -16.76
CA ALA A 116 -2.48 7.95 -17.42
C ALA A 116 -3.60 8.97 -17.66
N GLU A 117 -4.85 8.54 -17.86
CA GLU A 117 -6.00 9.42 -18.00
C GLU A 117 -6.25 10.25 -16.72
N TYR A 118 -6.06 9.65 -15.57
CA TYR A 118 -6.32 10.28 -14.26
C TYR A 118 -5.08 10.86 -13.60
N PHE A 119 -3.88 10.40 -13.97
CA PHE A 119 -2.59 10.82 -13.42
C PHE A 119 -1.68 11.35 -14.53
N PRO A 120 -1.96 12.54 -15.10
CA PRO A 120 -1.21 13.06 -16.23
C PRO A 120 0.23 13.46 -15.84
N GLY A 121 1.12 13.43 -16.83
CA GLY A 121 2.50 13.91 -16.71
C GLY A 121 3.31 13.14 -15.66
N THR A 122 3.89 13.84 -14.70
CA THR A 122 4.72 13.24 -13.65
C THR A 122 3.91 12.50 -12.59
N ALA A 123 2.59 12.73 -12.49
CA ALA A 123 1.74 12.10 -11.48
C ALA A 123 1.69 10.58 -11.63
N LEU A 124 1.69 10.06 -12.87
CA LEU A 124 1.73 8.61 -13.11
C LEU A 124 3.02 7.99 -12.55
N ALA A 125 4.16 8.59 -12.80
CA ALA A 125 5.43 8.12 -12.24
C ALA A 125 5.43 8.17 -10.71
N GLN A 126 4.85 9.20 -10.12
CA GLN A 126 4.71 9.29 -8.66
C GLN A 126 3.76 8.25 -8.08
N LEU A 127 2.68 7.90 -8.77
CA LEU A 127 1.82 6.79 -8.38
C LEU A 127 2.57 5.46 -8.38
N VAL A 128 3.39 5.20 -9.41
CA VAL A 128 4.28 4.02 -9.46
C VAL A 128 5.25 4.02 -8.28
N VAL A 129 5.80 5.18 -7.90
CA VAL A 129 6.69 5.31 -6.72
C VAL A 129 5.93 4.99 -5.42
N VAL A 130 4.70 5.48 -5.24
CA VAL A 130 3.85 5.14 -4.07
C VAL A 130 3.65 3.63 -3.98
N ILE A 131 3.26 2.98 -5.09
CA ILE A 131 3.02 1.55 -5.14
C ILE A 131 4.31 0.75 -4.85
N THR A 132 5.42 1.17 -5.42
CA THR A 132 6.74 0.53 -5.20
C THR A 132 7.17 0.66 -3.74
N ALA A 133 7.06 1.84 -3.16
CA ALA A 133 7.44 2.10 -1.77
C ALA A 133 6.64 1.24 -0.79
N ILE A 134 5.31 1.16 -0.95
CA ILE A 134 4.49 0.33 -0.05
C ILE A 134 4.77 -1.16 -0.22
N ASN A 135 5.02 -1.64 -1.44
CA ASN A 135 5.47 -3.01 -1.68
C ASN A 135 6.78 -3.32 -0.96
N ALA A 136 7.73 -2.38 -0.95
CA ALA A 136 8.99 -2.53 -0.22
C ALA A 136 8.75 -2.54 1.30
N TRP A 137 7.93 -1.61 1.82
CA TRP A 137 7.58 -1.56 3.24
C TRP A 137 6.88 -2.83 3.73
N ASN A 138 5.95 -3.38 2.95
CA ASN A 138 5.28 -4.63 3.32
C ASN A 138 6.31 -5.75 3.54
N ARG A 139 7.33 -5.86 2.68
CA ARG A 139 8.40 -6.86 2.81
C ARG A 139 9.27 -6.62 4.03
N VAL A 140 9.63 -5.37 4.30
CA VAL A 140 10.41 -4.99 5.49
C VAL A 140 9.65 -5.32 6.77
N MET A 141 8.36 -4.96 6.86
CA MET A 141 7.55 -5.22 8.05
C MET A 141 7.28 -6.71 8.27
N LEU A 142 6.99 -7.45 7.19
CA LEU A 142 6.80 -8.90 7.25
C LEU A 142 8.07 -9.63 7.66
N ALA A 143 9.23 -9.27 7.07
CA ALA A 143 10.52 -9.87 7.43
C ALA A 143 10.91 -9.59 8.89
N GLY A 144 10.56 -8.42 9.41
CA GLY A 144 10.76 -8.05 10.81
C GLY A 144 9.71 -8.60 11.78
N GLY A 145 8.69 -9.29 11.29
CA GLY A 145 7.60 -9.83 12.14
C GLY A 145 6.78 -8.75 12.85
N VAL A 146 6.75 -7.53 12.30
CA VAL A 146 6.05 -6.38 12.93
C VAL A 146 4.55 -6.63 12.94
N GLN A 147 3.94 -6.48 14.11
CA GLN A 147 2.51 -6.69 14.31
C GLN A 147 1.79 -5.37 14.59
N PRO A 148 0.48 -5.26 14.28
CA PRO A 148 -0.36 -4.17 14.76
C PRO A 148 -0.34 -4.10 16.30
N LEU A 149 -0.64 -2.91 16.84
CA LEU A 149 -0.80 -2.78 18.29
C LEU A 149 -2.00 -3.62 18.75
N PRO A 150 -1.92 -4.21 19.96
CA PRO A 150 -3.07 -4.90 20.55
C PRO A 150 -4.27 -3.96 20.67
N LEU A 151 -5.47 -4.51 20.54
CA LEU A 151 -6.69 -3.74 20.82
C LEU A 151 -6.69 -3.35 22.29
N GLU A 152 -6.96 -2.08 22.57
CA GLU A 152 -7.25 -1.61 23.92
C GLU A 152 -8.62 -2.19 24.33
N ASN A 153 -8.66 -2.89 25.46
CA ASN A 153 -9.88 -3.47 26.04
C ASN A 153 -10.70 -2.39 26.78
#